data_9b55c351149343aebe3fbe1cee95e5b8
#
_entry.id   9b55c351149343aebe3fbe1cee95e5b8
#
_cell.length_a   1.000
_cell.length_b   1.000
_cell.length_c   1.000
_cell.angle_alpha   90.00
_cell.angle_beta   90.00
_cell.angle_gamma   90.00
#
_symmetry.space_group_name_H-M   'P 1'
#
loop_
_entity.id
_entity.type
_entity.pdbx_description
1 polymer ?
#
loop_
_entity_poly.entity_id
_entity_poly.type
_entity_poly.pdbx_seq_one_letter_code
_entity_poly.pdbx_strand_id
1 'polypeptide(L)'
;MPPVCCVCSRRQHGVEVHNIVLNANEEPPDCLTILRNEDEALFPDDEFLFADPRLNGLVLDPDGLQVNAEQTTLYVCHPCNGYLPWFLMPCYALANRLYRGRFPEEFQDLRWIEERVCAKFTNTAVVTRLY
;
A
#
# COMPACT_ATOMS: atom_id res chain seq x y z
N MET A 1 -6.44 -13.91 -6.77
CA MET A 1 -5.43 -12.83 -6.79
C MET A 1 -4.71 -12.81 -5.46
N PRO A 2 -3.38 -12.78 -5.47
CA PRO A 2 -2.66 -12.65 -4.21
C PRO A 2 -2.94 -11.29 -3.57
N PRO A 3 -2.99 -11.22 -2.26
CA PRO A 3 -3.25 -9.95 -1.58
C PRO A 3 -2.10 -8.95 -1.81
N VAL A 4 -2.45 -7.68 -1.79
CA VAL A 4 -1.49 -6.59 -1.92
C VAL A 4 -1.24 -6.01 -0.53
N CYS A 5 0.01 -5.71 -0.21
CA CYS A 5 0.32 -5.01 1.02
C CYS A 5 -0.13 -3.55 0.91
N CYS A 6 -0.93 -3.08 1.85
CA CYS A 6 -1.41 -1.69 1.81
C CYS A 6 -0.29 -0.67 2.07
N VAL A 7 0.81 -1.08 2.70
CA VAL A 7 1.91 -0.17 3.06
C VAL A 7 2.91 0.01 1.92
N CYS A 8 3.30 -1.08 1.26
CA CYS A 8 4.32 -1.04 0.20
C CYS A 8 3.81 -1.40 -1.20
N SER A 9 2.55 -1.75 -1.34
CA SER A 9 1.92 -2.10 -2.61
C SER A 9 2.42 -3.37 -3.28
N ARG A 10 3.23 -4.16 -2.60
CA ARG A 10 3.74 -5.40 -3.18
C ARG A 10 2.69 -6.50 -3.13
N ARG A 11 2.59 -7.25 -4.21
CA ARG A 11 1.79 -8.47 -4.22
C ARG A 11 2.48 -9.56 -3.43
N GLN A 12 1.73 -10.24 -2.59
CA GLN A 12 2.27 -11.26 -1.71
C GLN A 12 2.02 -12.64 -2.29
N HIS A 13 3.05 -13.24 -2.87
CA HIS A 13 2.97 -14.60 -3.41
C HIS A 13 3.62 -15.58 -2.45
N GLY A 14 2.83 -16.46 -1.87
CA GLY A 14 3.36 -17.54 -1.02
C GLY A 14 4.03 -17.09 0.27
N VAL A 15 3.77 -15.87 0.72
CA VAL A 15 4.38 -15.30 1.92
C VAL A 15 3.30 -15.05 2.96
N GLU A 16 3.67 -15.08 4.22
CA GLU A 16 2.76 -14.71 5.29
C GLU A 16 2.28 -13.29 5.14
N VAL A 17 0.98 -13.11 5.19
CA VAL A 17 0.34 -11.82 5.18
C VAL A 17 -0.24 -11.58 6.56
N HIS A 18 0.11 -10.46 7.16
CA HIS A 18 -0.42 -10.08 8.45
C HIS A 18 -1.64 -9.17 8.23
N ASN A 19 -2.68 -9.41 9.01
CA ASN A 19 -3.89 -8.61 8.90
C ASN A 19 -4.02 -7.74 10.14
N ILE A 20 -4.23 -6.46 9.92
CA ILE A 20 -4.62 -5.55 10.99
C ILE A 20 -6.13 -5.36 10.83
N VAL A 21 -6.89 -5.77 11.85
CA VAL A 21 -8.34 -5.69 11.81
C VAL A 21 -8.81 -4.56 12.73
N LEU A 22 -9.58 -3.63 12.16
CA LEU A 22 -10.17 -2.53 12.91
C LEU A 22 -11.67 -2.72 12.97
N ASN A 23 -12.19 -2.94 14.16
CA ASN A 23 -13.64 -3.01 14.37
C ASN A 23 -14.26 -1.60 14.29
N ALA A 24 -15.57 -1.54 14.11
CA ALA A 24 -16.27 -0.28 13.84
C ALA A 24 -16.03 0.82 14.89
N ASN A 25 -15.79 0.44 16.14
CA ASN A 25 -15.61 1.38 17.24
C ASN A 25 -14.16 1.45 17.76
N GLU A 26 -13.22 0.85 17.06
CA GLU A 26 -11.81 0.87 17.45
C GLU A 26 -11.07 1.98 16.73
N GLU A 27 -10.09 2.55 17.41
CA GLU A 27 -9.19 3.49 16.80
C GLU A 27 -8.05 2.75 16.09
N PRO A 28 -7.51 3.29 14.98
CA PRO A 28 -6.35 2.69 14.34
C PRO A 28 -5.14 2.65 15.29
N PRO A 29 -4.26 1.66 15.16
CA PRO A 29 -3.02 1.64 15.95
C PRO A 29 -2.21 2.92 15.72
N ASP A 30 -1.63 3.47 16.79
CA ASP A 30 -0.83 4.68 16.70
C ASP A 30 0.36 4.54 15.77
N CYS A 31 0.88 3.33 15.59
CA CYS A 31 2.00 3.09 14.70
C CYS A 31 1.71 3.43 13.23
N LEU A 32 0.44 3.50 12.84
CA LEU A 32 0.08 3.90 11.47
C LEU A 32 0.30 5.39 11.22
N THR A 33 0.48 6.19 12.26
CA THR A 33 0.70 7.64 12.09
C THR A 33 1.98 7.96 11.34
N ILE A 34 2.96 7.06 11.31
CA ILE A 34 4.19 7.25 10.54
C ILE A 34 3.92 7.22 9.02
N LEU A 35 2.78 6.67 8.61
CA LEU A 35 2.39 6.56 7.20
C LEU A 35 1.60 7.77 6.72
N ARG A 36 1.46 8.81 7.54
CA ARG A 36 0.72 10.00 7.18
C ARG A 36 1.37 10.74 6.01
N ASN A 37 0.54 11.27 5.12
CA ASN A 37 1.03 12.07 4.01
C ASN A 37 1.62 13.38 4.55
N GLU A 38 2.91 13.58 4.32
CA GLU A 38 3.62 14.79 4.73
C GLU A 38 3.92 15.73 3.56
N ASP A 39 3.64 15.29 2.34
CA ASP A 39 3.97 16.06 1.15
C ASP A 39 2.69 16.54 0.44
N GLU A 40 2.01 17.48 1.07
CA GLU A 40 0.79 18.06 0.53
C GLU A 40 1.01 18.84 -0.78
N ALA A 41 2.23 19.33 -1.00
CA ALA A 41 2.56 20.07 -2.19
C ALA A 41 2.58 19.18 -3.44
N LEU A 42 3.01 17.94 -3.28
CA LEU A 42 3.09 16.98 -4.38
C LEU A 42 1.77 16.18 -4.51
N PHE A 43 1.23 15.75 -3.40
CA PHE A 43 -0.02 15.00 -3.37
C PHE A 43 -0.96 15.62 -2.32
N PRO A 44 -2.06 16.27 -2.77
CA PRO A 44 -3.03 16.84 -1.82
C PRO A 44 -3.68 15.74 -0.97
N ASP A 45 -4.10 16.11 0.24
CA ASP A 45 -4.69 15.15 1.16
C ASP A 45 -5.94 14.45 0.62
N ASP A 46 -6.67 15.08 -0.29
CA ASP A 46 -7.85 14.48 -0.90
C ASP A 46 -7.51 13.26 -1.78
N GLU A 47 -6.25 13.04 -2.13
CA GLU A 47 -5.83 11.84 -2.82
C GLU A 47 -5.82 10.60 -1.90
N PHE A 48 -5.73 10.82 -0.60
CA PHE A 48 -5.67 9.74 0.38
C PHE A 48 -6.97 9.62 1.16
N LEU A 49 -8.10 9.56 0.45
CA LEU A 49 -9.41 9.33 1.03
C LEU A 49 -9.80 7.87 0.81
N PHE A 50 -10.21 7.23 1.88
CA PHE A 50 -10.59 5.82 1.87
C PHE A 50 -12.04 5.64 2.31
N ALA A 51 -12.59 4.48 2.07
CA ALA A 51 -13.94 4.14 2.50
C ALA A 51 -14.07 4.20 4.04
N ASP A 52 -12.98 3.92 4.75
CA ASP A 52 -12.92 4.08 6.20
C ASP A 52 -12.28 5.44 6.53
N PRO A 53 -13.03 6.40 7.09
CA PRO A 53 -12.50 7.73 7.39
C PRO A 53 -11.32 7.74 8.37
N ARG A 54 -11.19 6.70 9.19
CA ARG A 54 -10.08 6.61 10.15
C ARG A 54 -8.72 6.49 9.48
N LEU A 55 -8.70 6.08 8.20
CA LEU A 55 -7.47 5.90 7.44
C LEU A 55 -7.16 7.09 6.52
N ASN A 56 -8.03 8.09 6.46
CA ASN A 56 -7.81 9.24 5.59
C ASN A 56 -6.53 9.99 5.97
N GLY A 57 -5.78 10.40 4.96
CA GLY A 57 -4.50 11.09 5.16
C GLY A 57 -3.29 10.17 5.28
N LEU A 58 -3.50 8.86 5.38
CA LEU A 58 -2.41 7.89 5.38
C LEU A 58 -2.08 7.46 3.95
N VAL A 59 -0.80 7.29 3.65
CA VAL A 59 -0.37 6.87 2.31
C VAL A 59 -0.44 5.35 2.24
N LEU A 60 -1.57 4.85 1.78
CA LEU A 60 -1.87 3.43 1.70
C LEU A 60 -2.37 3.06 0.31
N ASP A 61 -2.15 1.80 -0.08
CA ASP A 61 -2.72 1.26 -1.31
C ASP A 61 -4.13 0.72 -1.02
N PRO A 62 -5.18 1.27 -1.66
CA PRO A 62 -6.54 0.80 -1.43
C PRO A 62 -6.76 -0.67 -1.79
N ASP A 63 -5.96 -1.24 -2.67
CA ASP A 63 -6.05 -2.66 -3.01
C ASP A 63 -5.62 -3.58 -1.86
N GLY A 64 -4.93 -3.03 -0.87
CA GLY A 64 -4.56 -3.74 0.36
C GLY A 64 -5.55 -3.54 1.50
N LEU A 65 -6.68 -2.90 1.25
CA LEU A 65 -7.70 -2.63 2.26
C LEU A 65 -8.98 -3.38 1.91
N GLN A 66 -9.59 -3.98 2.91
CA GLN A 66 -10.92 -4.57 2.77
C GLN A 66 -11.84 -3.93 3.80
N VAL A 67 -12.77 -3.11 3.32
CA VAL A 67 -13.68 -2.36 4.19
C VAL A 67 -15.05 -3.01 4.14
N ASN A 68 -15.52 -3.45 5.30
CA ASN A 68 -16.87 -3.97 5.49
C ASN A 68 -17.63 -3.08 6.47
N ALA A 69 -18.95 -3.28 6.57
CA ALA A 69 -19.78 -2.50 7.48
C ALA A 69 -19.37 -2.64 8.96
N GLU A 70 -18.82 -3.79 9.32
CA GLU A 70 -18.48 -4.11 10.70
C GLU A 70 -16.99 -3.94 11.03
N GLN A 71 -16.13 -4.08 10.04
CA GLN A 71 -14.68 -4.04 10.26
C GLN A 71 -13.92 -3.65 9.00
N THR A 72 -12.74 -3.14 9.18
CA THR A 72 -11.78 -2.83 8.11
C THR A 72 -10.54 -3.69 8.31
N THR A 73 -10.11 -4.39 7.28
CA THR A 73 -8.91 -5.21 7.33
C THR A 73 -7.82 -4.60 6.46
N LEU A 74 -6.64 -4.43 7.04
CA LEU A 74 -5.46 -3.97 6.32
C LEU A 74 -4.53 -5.16 6.13
N TYR A 75 -4.16 -5.43 4.90
CA TYR A 75 -3.19 -6.48 4.59
C TYR A 75 -1.79 -5.90 4.59
N VAL A 76 -0.92 -6.42 5.43
CA VAL A 76 0.46 -5.92 5.59
C VAL A 76 1.43 -7.08 5.40
N CYS A 77 2.43 -6.90 4.57
CA CYS A 77 3.43 -7.93 4.35
C CYS A 77 4.34 -8.09 5.58
N HIS A 78 5.00 -9.23 5.67
CA HIS A 78 5.87 -9.53 6.82
C HIS A 78 6.95 -8.46 7.07
N PRO A 79 7.71 -8.00 6.07
CA PRO A 79 8.70 -6.94 6.30
C PRO A 79 8.10 -5.64 6.84
N CYS A 80 6.99 -5.17 6.25
CA CYS A 80 6.35 -3.94 6.75
C CYS A 80 5.81 -4.12 8.17
N ASN A 81 5.22 -5.28 8.46
CA ASN A 81 4.71 -5.57 9.79
C ASN A 81 5.82 -5.64 10.85
N GLY A 82 7.04 -5.93 10.44
CA GLY A 82 8.19 -5.94 11.33
C GLY A 82 8.63 -4.55 11.78
N TYR A 83 8.37 -3.52 10.98
CA TYR A 83 8.76 -2.14 11.30
C TYR A 83 7.66 -1.35 12.01
N LEU A 84 6.40 -1.55 11.64
CA LEU A 84 5.30 -0.74 12.14
C LEU A 84 5.15 -0.72 13.66
N PRO A 85 5.21 -1.85 14.38
CA PRO A 85 5.06 -1.83 15.83
C PRO A 85 6.12 -1.02 16.56
N TRP A 86 7.25 -0.78 15.92
CA TRP A 86 8.35 -0.01 16.48
C TRP A 86 8.33 1.45 16.04
N PHE A 87 7.27 1.89 15.38
CA PHE A 87 7.15 3.24 14.82
C PHE A 87 8.29 3.57 13.84
N LEU A 88 8.75 2.57 13.11
CA LEU A 88 9.81 2.73 12.12
C LEU A 88 9.18 2.71 10.71
N MET A 89 9.65 3.61 9.85
CA MET A 89 9.20 3.66 8.46
C MET A 89 9.74 2.45 7.70
N PRO A 90 8.87 1.57 7.16
CA PRO A 90 9.35 0.48 6.30
C PRO A 90 10.06 1.03 5.07
N CYS A 91 11.15 0.38 4.67
CA CYS A 91 11.99 0.86 3.55
C CYS A 91 11.22 1.01 2.25
N TYR A 92 10.27 0.11 1.99
CA TYR A 92 9.51 0.11 0.75
C TYR A 92 8.09 0.66 0.91
N ALA A 93 7.80 1.30 2.02
CA ALA A 93 6.50 1.91 2.24
C ALA A 93 6.23 3.02 1.22
N LEU A 94 5.00 3.10 0.74
CA LEU A 94 4.60 4.20 -0.15
C LEU A 94 4.83 5.55 0.52
N ALA A 95 4.59 5.64 1.83
CA ALA A 95 4.82 6.84 2.62
C ALA A 95 6.31 7.25 2.68
N ASN A 96 7.23 6.35 2.34
CA ASN A 96 8.66 6.65 2.31
C ASN A 96 9.06 7.27 0.96
N ARG A 97 8.24 8.18 0.44
CA ARG A 97 8.44 8.91 -0.82
C ARG A 97 8.45 8.01 -2.07
N LEU A 98 7.81 6.84 -1.97
CA LEU A 98 7.71 5.90 -3.08
C LEU A 98 6.36 5.96 -3.79
N TYR A 99 5.42 6.74 -3.27
CA TYR A 99 4.13 6.91 -3.91
C TYR A 99 4.27 7.69 -5.22
N ARG A 100 3.68 7.17 -6.28
CA ARG A 100 3.80 7.74 -7.62
C ARG A 100 2.48 8.27 -8.18
N GLY A 101 1.47 8.40 -7.35
CA GLY A 101 0.15 8.82 -7.76
C GLY A 101 -0.78 7.66 -8.06
N ARG A 102 -2.03 7.98 -8.39
CA ARG A 102 -3.02 6.96 -8.76
C ARG A 102 -2.72 6.41 -10.13
N PHE A 103 -3.05 5.15 -10.31
CA PHE A 103 -2.92 4.52 -11.60
C PHE A 103 -3.93 5.17 -12.57
N PRO A 104 -3.51 5.66 -13.74
CA PRO A 104 -4.42 6.30 -14.69
C PRO A 104 -5.56 5.38 -15.11
N GLU A 105 -6.75 5.96 -15.28
CA GLU A 105 -7.95 5.18 -15.64
C GLU A 105 -7.78 4.41 -16.95
N GLU A 106 -7.04 4.98 -17.88
CA GLU A 106 -6.79 4.35 -19.17
C GLU A 106 -6.03 3.04 -19.07
N PHE A 107 -5.35 2.81 -17.95
CA PHE A 107 -4.54 1.60 -17.77
C PHE A 107 -5.10 0.64 -16.71
N GLN A 108 -6.27 0.90 -16.18
CA GLN A 108 -6.82 0.07 -15.12
C GLN A 108 -7.20 -1.35 -15.57
N ASP A 109 -7.49 -1.52 -16.85
CA ASP A 109 -7.85 -2.80 -17.41
C ASP A 109 -6.65 -3.60 -17.94
N LEU A 110 -5.45 -3.07 -17.84
CA LEU A 110 -4.27 -3.74 -18.35
C LEU A 110 -3.88 -4.91 -17.45
N ARG A 111 -3.42 -5.97 -18.08
CA ARG A 111 -2.79 -7.08 -17.37
C ARG A 111 -1.39 -6.65 -16.97
N TRP A 112 -0.86 -7.27 -15.94
CA TRP A 112 0.47 -6.90 -15.42
C TRP A 112 1.59 -6.94 -16.48
N ILE A 113 1.49 -7.86 -17.45
CA ILE A 113 2.45 -7.92 -18.55
C ILE A 113 2.32 -6.69 -19.44
N GLU A 114 1.08 -6.30 -19.74
CA GLU A 114 0.80 -5.11 -20.56
C GLU A 114 1.26 -3.85 -19.85
N GLU A 115 1.08 -3.77 -18.55
CA GLU A 115 1.58 -2.66 -17.75
C GLU A 115 3.08 -2.53 -17.86
N ARG A 116 3.80 -3.66 -17.82
CA ARG A 116 5.25 -3.65 -17.95
C ARG A 116 5.71 -3.22 -19.34
N VAL A 117 5.02 -3.65 -20.37
CA VAL A 117 5.35 -3.27 -21.73
C VAL A 117 5.14 -1.78 -21.95
N CYS A 118 4.08 -1.21 -21.35
CA CYS A 118 3.76 0.20 -21.49
C CYS A 118 4.60 1.09 -20.57
N ALA A 119 5.20 0.55 -19.55
CA ALA A 119 5.98 1.33 -18.60
C ALA A 119 7.26 1.85 -19.23
N LYS A 120 7.49 3.13 -19.06
CA LYS A 120 8.70 3.76 -19.61
C LYS A 120 9.96 3.26 -18.92
N PHE A 121 9.87 2.96 -17.64
CA PHE A 121 10.97 2.38 -16.88
C PHE A 121 10.46 1.20 -16.09
N THR A 122 10.98 0.02 -16.36
CA THR A 122 10.66 -1.12 -15.54
C THR A 122 11.88 -1.46 -14.71
N ASN A 123 11.71 -1.48 -13.45
CA ASN A 123 12.72 -2.01 -12.57
C ASN A 123 12.66 -3.49 -12.49
N THR A 124 12.31 -4.14 -13.45
CA THR A 124 12.36 -5.55 -13.40
C THR A 124 13.74 -5.90 -13.47
N ALA A 125 14.12 -5.96 -12.44
CA ALA A 125 15.19 -6.61 -12.26
C ALA A 125 15.34 -7.72 -13.11
N VAL A 126 15.78 -7.44 -13.98
CA VAL A 126 16.20 -8.26 -14.72
C VAL A 126 16.88 -9.27 -14.06
N VAL A 127 16.22 -9.98 -13.66
CA VAL A 127 16.66 -10.96 -13.17
C VAL A 127 17.58 -11.69 -13.81
N THR A 128 18.40 -11.35 -13.71
CA THR A 128 19.41 -11.79 -13.96
C THR A 128 19.70 -13.12 -13.71
N ARG A 129 19.49 -13.73 -14.52
CA ARG A 129 19.84 -14.92 -14.63
C ARG A 129 21.12 -15.05 -15.17
N LEU A 130 22.00 -14.69 -14.52
CA LEU A 130 23.27 -14.87 -14.93
C LEU A 130 23.76 -16.18 -14.50
N TYR A 131 23.56 -17.15 -15.16
CA TYR A 131 24.25 -18.39 -14.97
C TYR A 131 24.40 -19.15 -16.26
#